data_21fa9b5d10591717c3d3481adde30dff
#
_entry.id   21fa9b5d10591717c3d3481adde30dff
#
_cell.length_a   1.000
_cell.length_b   1.000
_cell.length_c   1.000
_cell.angle_alpha   90.00
_cell.angle_beta   90.00
_cell.angle_gamma   90.00
#
_symmetry.space_group_name_H-M   'P 1'
#
loop_
_entity.id
_entity.type
_entity.pdbx_description
1 polymer ?
#
loop_
_entity_poly.entity_id
_entity_poly.type
_entity_poly.pdbx_seq_one_letter_code
_entity_poly.pdbx_strand_id
1 'polypeptide(L)'
;GAMEDPAPDTRLPGLSRAATPIAFIKAILAGYRRYGADPANALARAGISPALLERPEARVTASQMEIMSGAAMQELDDEALGWFSRRLPWGSYGMLCRASITSPNLGVALKRWCRHHRLLTDDIKLRLETIGSEARLTLTPNRELGELREFCLLTLQRYVLGYACLAIDSRIPLLETRFPFP
;
A
#
# COMPACT_ATOMS: atom_id res chain seq x y z
N GLY A 1 -16.54 49.24 7.56
CA GLY A 1 -16.10 48.15 6.74
C GLY A 1 -15.53 47.05 7.62
N ALA A 2 -16.32 45.98 7.84
CA ALA A 2 -15.82 44.81 8.51
C ALA A 2 -14.90 44.06 7.53
N MET A 3 -13.64 43.87 7.92
CA MET A 3 -12.71 43.00 7.23
C MET A 3 -13.15 41.54 7.52
N GLU A 4 -13.67 40.87 6.51
CA GLU A 4 -13.93 39.43 6.58
C GLU A 4 -12.57 38.70 6.68
N ASP A 5 -12.37 38.02 7.78
CA ASP A 5 -11.27 37.06 7.93
C ASP A 5 -11.42 35.95 6.87
N PRO A 6 -10.38 35.63 6.09
CA PRO A 6 -10.47 34.53 5.16
C PRO A 6 -10.66 33.22 5.94
N ALA A 7 -11.65 32.45 5.54
CA ALA A 7 -11.91 31.11 6.10
C ALA A 7 -10.62 30.28 6.07
N PRO A 8 -10.33 29.49 7.13
CA PRO A 8 -9.13 28.65 7.15
C PRO A 8 -9.15 27.66 5.99
N ASP A 9 -8.04 27.62 5.26
CA ASP A 9 -7.83 26.68 4.17
C ASP A 9 -7.87 25.25 4.74
N THR A 10 -8.99 24.57 4.53
CA THR A 10 -9.26 23.21 5.01
C THR A 10 -8.59 22.13 4.15
N ARG A 11 -7.70 22.51 3.22
CA ARG A 11 -6.90 21.54 2.49
C ARG A 11 -5.86 20.94 3.44
N LEU A 12 -5.98 19.62 3.65
CA LEU A 12 -4.98 18.88 4.43
C LEU A 12 -3.59 19.10 3.82
N PRO A 13 -2.63 19.57 4.63
CA PRO A 13 -1.28 19.83 4.14
C PRO A 13 -0.67 18.49 3.67
N GLY A 14 -0.32 18.41 2.39
CA GLY A 14 0.39 17.27 1.82
C GLY A 14 -0.29 16.53 0.66
N LEU A 15 -1.61 16.68 0.45
CA LEU A 15 -2.32 15.99 -0.65
C LEU A 15 -1.96 16.51 -2.06
N SER A 16 -1.41 17.72 -2.17
CA SER A 16 -1.00 18.33 -3.45
C SER A 16 0.52 18.29 -3.69
N ARG A 17 1.32 17.83 -2.74
CA ARG A 17 2.78 17.79 -2.89
C ARG A 17 3.25 16.48 -3.49
N ALA A 18 4.17 16.57 -4.46
CA ALA A 18 4.86 15.42 -5.04
C ALA A 18 5.81 14.82 -3.99
N ALA A 19 5.35 13.80 -3.27
CA ALA A 19 6.05 13.19 -2.14
C ALA A 19 6.59 11.78 -2.42
N THR A 20 6.08 11.09 -3.45
CA THR A 20 6.46 9.71 -3.77
C THR A 20 7.53 9.70 -4.85
N PRO A 21 8.68 9.05 -4.61
CA PRO A 21 9.73 8.91 -5.63
C PRO A 21 9.23 8.24 -6.91
N ILE A 22 9.70 8.71 -8.06
CA ILE A 22 9.36 8.13 -9.36
C ILE A 22 9.77 6.64 -9.46
N ALA A 23 10.75 6.23 -8.67
CA ALA A 23 11.18 4.84 -8.61
C ALA A 23 10.02 3.86 -8.27
N PHE A 24 9.03 4.31 -7.49
CA PHE A 24 7.85 3.50 -7.16
C PHE A 24 6.94 3.32 -8.37
N ILE A 25 6.81 4.32 -9.22
CA ILE A 25 6.10 4.19 -10.51
C ILE A 25 6.85 3.22 -11.42
N LYS A 26 8.18 3.32 -11.49
CA LYS A 26 9.01 2.38 -12.27
C LYS A 26 8.89 0.94 -11.78
N ALA A 27 8.73 0.74 -10.48
CA ALA A 27 8.45 -0.59 -9.90
C ALA A 27 7.11 -1.17 -10.39
N ILE A 28 6.08 -0.34 -10.50
CA ILE A 28 4.79 -0.75 -11.07
C ILE A 28 4.95 -1.09 -12.56
N LEU A 29 5.71 -0.31 -13.31
CA LEU A 29 5.99 -0.58 -14.73
C LEU A 29 6.71 -1.91 -14.93
N ALA A 30 7.56 -2.32 -13.98
CA ALA A 30 8.20 -3.63 -14.01
C ALA A 30 7.16 -4.77 -13.97
N GLY A 31 6.07 -4.60 -13.23
CA GLY A 31 4.94 -5.52 -13.22
C GLY A 31 4.29 -5.63 -14.61
N TYR A 32 4.06 -4.51 -15.28
CA TYR A 32 3.54 -4.51 -16.65
C TYR A 32 4.47 -5.27 -17.61
N ARG A 33 5.77 -5.05 -17.52
CA ARG A 33 6.75 -5.78 -18.35
C ARG A 33 6.72 -7.27 -18.07
N ARG A 34 6.61 -7.67 -16.81
CA ARG A 34 6.50 -9.08 -16.42
C ARG A 34 5.33 -9.79 -17.08
N TYR A 35 4.19 -9.11 -17.18
CA TYR A 35 2.97 -9.68 -17.76
C TYR A 35 2.79 -9.35 -19.25
N GLY A 36 3.73 -8.66 -19.87
CA GLY A 36 3.63 -8.26 -21.28
C GLY A 36 2.47 -7.32 -21.56
N ALA A 37 2.10 -6.47 -20.59
CA ALA A 37 0.99 -5.53 -20.70
C ALA A 37 1.48 -4.09 -20.92
N ASP A 38 0.62 -3.26 -21.51
CA ASP A 38 0.90 -1.85 -21.82
C ASP A 38 0.41 -0.94 -20.67
N PRO A 39 1.30 -0.15 -20.04
CA PRO A 39 0.93 0.75 -18.96
C PRO A 39 0.33 2.09 -19.41
N ALA A 40 0.18 2.34 -20.70
CA ALA A 40 -0.17 3.66 -21.25
C ALA A 40 -1.46 4.22 -20.65
N ASN A 41 -2.51 3.40 -20.51
CA ASN A 41 -3.78 3.85 -19.94
C ASN A 41 -3.65 4.23 -18.47
N ALA A 42 -2.95 3.44 -17.68
CA ALA A 42 -2.73 3.73 -16.26
C ALA A 42 -1.93 5.02 -16.06
N LEU A 43 -0.86 5.19 -16.84
CA LEU A 43 -0.04 6.41 -16.82
C LEU A 43 -0.87 7.65 -17.21
N ALA A 44 -1.67 7.55 -18.25
CA ALA A 44 -2.53 8.65 -18.70
C ALA A 44 -3.57 9.02 -17.63
N ARG A 45 -4.22 8.04 -17.00
CA ARG A 45 -5.19 8.27 -15.92
C ARG A 45 -4.56 8.94 -14.72
N ALA A 46 -3.33 8.59 -14.38
CA ALA A 46 -2.59 9.19 -13.28
C ALA A 46 -1.97 10.56 -13.63
N GLY A 47 -2.00 10.97 -14.89
CA GLY A 47 -1.36 12.21 -15.34
C GLY A 47 0.16 12.15 -15.25
N ILE A 48 0.75 10.99 -15.47
CA ILE A 48 2.20 10.78 -15.44
C ILE A 48 2.71 10.73 -16.88
N SER A 49 3.47 11.76 -17.27
CA SER A 49 4.04 11.83 -18.62
C SER A 49 5.27 10.93 -18.77
N PRO A 50 5.57 10.44 -20.00
CA PRO A 50 6.81 9.71 -20.25
C PRO A 50 8.06 10.52 -19.90
N ALA A 51 8.05 11.83 -20.10
CA ALA A 51 9.17 12.71 -19.75
C ALA A 51 9.49 12.69 -18.25
N LEU A 52 8.48 12.55 -17.41
CA LEU A 52 8.68 12.46 -15.95
C LEU A 52 9.43 11.18 -15.55
N LEU A 53 9.18 10.09 -16.29
CA LEU A 53 9.83 8.78 -16.04
C LEU A 53 11.34 8.80 -16.34
N GLU A 54 11.78 9.71 -17.20
CA GLU A 54 13.19 9.88 -17.56
C GLU A 54 14.00 10.66 -16.51
N ARG A 55 13.35 11.20 -15.51
CA ARG A 55 13.97 12.03 -14.45
C ARG A 55 14.09 11.22 -13.15
N PRO A 56 15.32 10.77 -12.79
CA PRO A 56 15.51 9.90 -11.61
C PRO A 56 15.09 10.54 -10.29
N GLU A 57 15.21 11.86 -10.18
CA GLU A 57 14.86 12.63 -8.98
C GLU A 57 13.39 13.09 -8.96
N ALA A 58 12.61 12.77 -9.99
CA ALA A 58 11.22 13.17 -10.08
C ALA A 58 10.37 12.51 -8.98
N ARG A 59 9.29 13.20 -8.64
CA ARG A 59 8.32 12.75 -7.65
C ARG A 59 6.91 12.86 -8.21
N VAL A 60 6.03 12.02 -7.72
CA VAL A 60 4.59 12.07 -8.01
C VAL A 60 3.82 12.36 -6.74
N THR A 61 2.60 12.86 -6.88
CA THR A 61 1.71 13.10 -5.76
C THR A 61 1.16 11.80 -5.20
N ALA A 62 0.65 11.82 -3.97
CA ALA A 62 -0.05 10.67 -3.40
C ALA A 62 -1.24 10.25 -4.26
N SER A 63 -1.99 11.21 -4.81
CA SER A 63 -3.11 10.95 -5.71
C SER A 63 -2.67 10.26 -7.00
N GLN A 64 -1.57 10.70 -7.61
CA GLN A 64 -1.02 10.05 -8.80
C GLN A 64 -0.58 8.61 -8.50
N MET A 65 0.06 8.39 -7.36
CA MET A 65 0.48 7.05 -6.93
C MET A 65 -0.72 6.14 -6.69
N GLU A 66 -1.75 6.64 -6.04
CA GLU A 66 -2.98 5.88 -5.78
C GLU A 66 -3.70 5.49 -7.07
N ILE A 67 -3.87 6.44 -8.00
CA ILE A 67 -4.51 6.17 -9.29
C ILE A 67 -3.70 5.16 -10.10
N MET A 68 -2.39 5.34 -10.18
CA MET A 68 -1.50 4.43 -10.91
C MET A 68 -1.54 3.02 -10.34
N SER A 69 -1.42 2.89 -9.02
CA SER A 69 -1.47 1.60 -8.32
C SER A 69 -2.81 0.89 -8.52
N GLY A 70 -3.92 1.60 -8.35
CA GLY A 70 -5.26 1.05 -8.51
C GLY A 70 -5.52 0.58 -9.94
N ALA A 71 -5.16 1.39 -10.93
CA ALA A 71 -5.30 1.03 -12.34
C ALA A 71 -4.45 -0.19 -12.69
N ALA A 72 -3.21 -0.23 -12.22
CA ALA A 72 -2.30 -1.35 -12.46
C ALA A 72 -2.80 -2.65 -11.85
N MET A 73 -3.26 -2.61 -10.60
CA MET A 73 -3.81 -3.79 -9.92
C MET A 73 -5.01 -4.38 -10.66
N GLN A 74 -5.86 -3.54 -11.24
CA GLN A 74 -7.02 -3.98 -12.02
C GLN A 74 -6.61 -4.49 -13.41
N GLU A 75 -5.79 -3.75 -14.13
CA GLU A 75 -5.37 -4.12 -15.48
C GLU A 75 -4.53 -5.41 -15.49
N LEU A 76 -3.66 -5.57 -14.50
CA LEU A 76 -2.82 -6.77 -14.37
C LEU A 76 -3.55 -7.91 -13.66
N ASP A 77 -4.69 -7.64 -13.05
CA ASP A 77 -5.38 -8.55 -12.14
C ASP A 77 -4.42 -9.13 -11.10
N ASP A 78 -3.59 -8.25 -10.52
CA ASP A 78 -2.58 -8.60 -9.53
C ASP A 78 -2.40 -7.47 -8.52
N GLU A 79 -2.95 -7.64 -7.33
CA GLU A 79 -2.82 -6.69 -6.23
C GLU A 79 -1.39 -6.62 -5.67
N ALA A 80 -0.53 -7.59 -6.01
CA ALA A 80 0.89 -7.57 -5.67
C ALA A 80 1.77 -7.05 -6.82
N LEU A 81 1.19 -6.56 -7.91
CA LEU A 81 1.89 -5.87 -8.99
C LEU A 81 3.11 -6.64 -9.56
N GLY A 82 3.02 -7.96 -9.58
CA GLY A 82 4.09 -8.83 -10.08
C GLY A 82 5.20 -9.13 -9.08
N TRP A 83 5.10 -8.73 -7.81
CA TRP A 83 6.15 -8.96 -6.81
C TRP A 83 6.28 -10.42 -6.39
N PHE A 84 5.16 -11.13 -6.36
CA PHE A 84 5.12 -12.49 -5.84
C PHE A 84 5.18 -13.54 -6.95
N SER A 85 5.48 -14.77 -6.58
CA SER A 85 5.55 -15.90 -7.50
C SER A 85 4.21 -16.22 -8.14
N ARG A 86 3.11 -15.89 -7.46
CA ARG A 86 1.76 -16.01 -7.99
C ARG A 86 1.09 -14.65 -8.09
N ARG A 87 0.15 -14.55 -9.02
CA ARG A 87 -0.73 -13.39 -9.15
C ARG A 87 -1.76 -13.39 -8.01
N LEU A 88 -1.95 -12.23 -7.36
CA LEU A 88 -3.03 -12.04 -6.40
C LEU A 88 -4.19 -11.31 -7.08
N PRO A 89 -5.27 -12.01 -7.45
CA PRO A 89 -6.36 -11.39 -8.20
C PRO A 89 -6.95 -10.18 -7.48
N TRP A 90 -7.50 -9.24 -8.26
CA TRP A 90 -8.22 -8.08 -7.73
C TRP A 90 -9.30 -8.52 -6.74
N GLY A 91 -9.30 -7.95 -5.54
CA GLY A 91 -10.19 -8.33 -4.45
C GLY A 91 -9.57 -9.22 -3.38
N SER A 92 -8.34 -9.73 -3.58
CA SER A 92 -7.65 -10.61 -2.62
C SER A 92 -7.52 -9.97 -1.24
N TYR A 93 -7.01 -8.74 -1.16
CA TYR A 93 -6.85 -8.02 0.11
C TYR A 93 -8.18 -7.58 0.70
N GLY A 94 -9.16 -7.23 -0.12
CA GLY A 94 -10.53 -6.96 0.34
C GLY A 94 -11.17 -8.17 1.00
N MET A 95 -11.01 -9.35 0.42
CA MET A 95 -11.45 -10.61 1.00
C MET A 95 -10.75 -10.87 2.35
N LEU A 96 -9.44 -10.65 2.41
CA LEU A 96 -8.66 -10.83 3.62
C LEU A 96 -9.15 -9.90 4.75
N CYS A 97 -9.44 -8.65 4.44
CA CYS A 97 -10.01 -7.69 5.39
C CYS A 97 -11.39 -8.16 5.89
N ARG A 98 -12.29 -8.57 4.99
CA ARG A 98 -13.62 -9.05 5.37
C ARG A 98 -13.57 -10.30 6.23
N ALA A 99 -12.63 -11.20 5.98
CA ALA A 99 -12.48 -12.42 6.77
C ALA A 99 -12.03 -12.14 8.22
N SER A 100 -11.43 -10.98 8.49
CA SER A 100 -10.83 -10.65 9.78
C SER A 100 -11.63 -9.61 10.57
N ILE A 101 -12.56 -8.88 9.93
CA ILE A 101 -13.21 -7.69 10.53
C ILE A 101 -14.16 -8.02 11.68
N THR A 102 -14.66 -9.24 11.76
CA THR A 102 -15.57 -9.68 12.83
C THR A 102 -14.84 -10.13 14.09
N SER A 103 -13.57 -9.85 14.20
CA SER A 103 -12.75 -10.23 15.34
C SER A 103 -13.09 -9.41 16.58
N PRO A 104 -12.93 -9.98 17.80
CA PRO A 104 -13.36 -9.31 19.05
C PRO A 104 -12.48 -8.11 19.42
N ASN A 105 -11.25 -8.05 18.95
CA ASN A 105 -10.35 -6.90 19.17
C ASN A 105 -9.32 -6.81 18.05
N LEU A 106 -8.58 -5.68 18.02
CA LEU A 106 -7.59 -5.40 16.98
C LEU A 106 -6.47 -6.43 16.94
N GLY A 107 -5.97 -6.86 18.09
CA GLY A 107 -4.91 -7.86 18.18
C GLY A 107 -5.30 -9.17 17.51
N VAL A 108 -6.50 -9.67 17.77
CA VAL A 108 -7.03 -10.88 17.11
C VAL A 108 -7.27 -10.63 15.63
N ALA A 109 -7.81 -9.48 15.26
CA ALA A 109 -8.03 -9.11 13.87
C ALA A 109 -6.72 -9.12 13.06
N LEU A 110 -5.68 -8.49 13.58
CA LEU A 110 -4.35 -8.44 12.92
C LEU A 110 -3.68 -9.81 12.87
N LYS A 111 -3.79 -10.62 13.93
CA LYS A 111 -3.28 -12.01 13.93
C LYS A 111 -3.97 -12.86 12.86
N ARG A 112 -5.29 -12.73 12.72
CA ARG A 112 -6.05 -13.43 11.68
C ARG A 112 -5.65 -12.95 10.29
N TRP A 113 -5.50 -11.64 10.10
CA TRP A 113 -5.06 -11.06 8.84
C TRP A 113 -3.68 -11.60 8.43
N CYS A 114 -2.72 -11.60 9.34
CA CYS A 114 -1.38 -12.13 9.10
C CYS A 114 -1.41 -13.64 8.80
N ARG A 115 -2.21 -14.40 9.54
CA ARG A 115 -2.36 -15.84 9.32
C ARG A 115 -2.97 -16.16 7.96
N HIS A 116 -4.04 -15.47 7.61
CA HIS A 116 -4.75 -15.72 6.35
C HIS A 116 -3.99 -15.18 5.14
N HIS A 117 -3.09 -14.22 5.32
CA HIS A 117 -2.21 -13.76 4.24
C HIS A 117 -1.38 -14.91 3.65
N ARG A 118 -1.07 -15.92 4.43
CA ARG A 118 -0.39 -17.13 3.98
C ARG A 118 -1.20 -17.93 2.93
N LEU A 119 -2.51 -17.76 2.90
CA LEU A 119 -3.36 -18.34 1.86
C LEU A 119 -3.18 -17.63 0.51
N LEU A 120 -2.75 -16.39 0.51
CA LEU A 120 -2.51 -15.59 -0.68
C LEU A 120 -1.13 -15.86 -1.28
N THR A 121 -0.10 -15.93 -0.43
CA THR A 121 1.28 -16.15 -0.87
C THR A 121 2.17 -16.70 0.24
N ASP A 122 3.18 -17.46 -0.14
CA ASP A 122 4.26 -17.90 0.74
C ASP A 122 5.52 -17.04 0.59
N ASP A 123 5.54 -16.08 -0.33
CA ASP A 123 6.73 -15.28 -0.66
C ASP A 123 7.12 -14.31 0.45
N ILE A 124 6.17 -13.96 1.30
CA ILE A 124 6.41 -13.11 2.45
C ILE A 124 5.62 -13.62 3.65
N LYS A 125 6.27 -13.65 4.81
CA LYS A 125 5.67 -14.03 6.07
C LYS A 125 5.36 -12.78 6.90
N LEU A 126 4.12 -12.66 7.33
CA LEU A 126 3.69 -11.63 8.25
C LEU A 126 3.47 -12.25 9.64
N ARG A 127 4.05 -11.65 10.65
CA ARG A 127 3.93 -12.10 12.03
C ARG A 127 3.58 -10.94 12.94
N LEU A 128 2.56 -11.13 13.75
CA LEU A 128 2.21 -10.20 14.82
C LEU A 128 2.62 -10.82 16.15
N GLU A 129 3.44 -10.08 16.92
CA GLU A 129 3.84 -10.41 18.27
C GLU A 129 3.29 -9.38 19.25
N THR A 130 2.83 -9.83 20.38
CA THR A 130 2.45 -8.95 21.49
C THR A 130 3.53 -9.00 22.56
N ILE A 131 4.11 -7.84 22.90
CA ILE A 131 5.14 -7.69 23.93
C ILE A 131 4.65 -6.64 24.91
N GLY A 132 4.15 -7.09 26.09
CA GLY A 132 3.52 -6.20 27.05
C GLY A 132 2.27 -5.52 26.46
N SER A 133 2.25 -4.19 26.44
CA SER A 133 1.15 -3.39 25.86
C SER A 133 1.35 -3.05 24.38
N GLU A 134 2.43 -3.51 23.76
CA GLU A 134 2.77 -3.23 22.36
C GLU A 134 2.49 -4.42 21.45
N ALA A 135 2.14 -4.15 20.21
CA ALA A 135 2.06 -5.13 19.13
C ALA A 135 3.13 -4.80 18.08
N ARG A 136 3.90 -5.82 17.69
CA ARG A 136 4.94 -5.70 16.65
C ARG A 136 4.56 -6.53 15.46
N LEU A 137 4.44 -5.87 14.30
CA LEU A 137 4.28 -6.52 13.00
C LEU A 137 5.64 -6.71 12.36
N THR A 138 5.98 -7.95 12.01
CA THR A 138 7.21 -8.29 11.29
C THR A 138 6.87 -8.85 9.92
N LEU A 139 7.52 -8.30 8.88
CA LEU A 139 7.40 -8.76 7.50
C LEU A 139 8.74 -9.38 7.09
N THR A 140 8.73 -10.68 6.78
CA THR A 140 9.95 -11.41 6.41
C THR A 140 9.79 -12.00 5.02
N PRO A 141 10.49 -11.47 3.99
CA PRO A 141 10.49 -12.08 2.67
C PRO A 141 11.12 -13.47 2.73
N ASN A 142 10.48 -14.44 2.08
CA ASN A 142 10.97 -15.81 1.94
C ASN A 142 11.72 -16.03 0.63
N ARG A 143 11.81 -14.98 -0.20
CA ARG A 143 12.56 -14.99 -1.46
C ARG A 143 13.22 -13.63 -1.68
N GLU A 144 14.16 -13.60 -2.60
CA GLU A 144 14.76 -12.34 -3.05
C GLU A 144 13.74 -11.50 -3.82
N LEU A 145 13.45 -10.30 -3.34
CA LEU A 145 12.54 -9.35 -3.98
C LEU A 145 13.30 -8.32 -4.84
N GLY A 146 14.64 -8.31 -4.77
CA GLY A 146 15.48 -7.40 -5.54
C GLY A 146 15.21 -5.94 -5.29
N GLU A 147 15.21 -5.14 -6.34
CA GLU A 147 14.93 -3.68 -6.27
C GLU A 147 13.50 -3.35 -5.83
N LEU A 148 12.58 -4.30 -5.94
CA LEU A 148 11.18 -4.12 -5.53
C LEU A 148 10.95 -4.37 -4.05
N ARG A 149 11.96 -4.83 -3.31
CA ARG A 149 11.82 -5.22 -1.90
C ARG A 149 11.25 -4.11 -1.04
N GLU A 150 11.84 -2.92 -1.09
CA GLU A 150 11.42 -1.78 -0.29
C GLU A 150 10.00 -1.35 -0.64
N PHE A 151 9.68 -1.26 -1.92
CA PHE A 151 8.35 -0.91 -2.40
C PHE A 151 7.29 -1.94 -1.97
N CYS A 152 7.57 -3.22 -2.13
CA CYS A 152 6.69 -4.31 -1.71
C CYS A 152 6.42 -4.25 -0.21
N LEU A 153 7.46 -4.15 0.62
CA LEU A 153 7.33 -4.11 2.08
C LEU A 153 6.55 -2.88 2.54
N LEU A 154 6.84 -1.72 1.96
CA LEU A 154 6.13 -0.48 2.29
C LEU A 154 4.64 -0.55 1.91
N THR A 155 4.32 -1.12 0.77
CA THR A 155 2.93 -1.26 0.33
C THR A 155 2.15 -2.23 1.23
N LEU A 156 2.76 -3.35 1.62
CA LEU A 156 2.14 -4.28 2.56
C LEU A 156 1.91 -3.65 3.94
N GLN A 157 2.83 -2.85 4.43
CA GLN A 157 2.64 -2.09 5.66
C GLN A 157 1.47 -1.12 5.55
N ARG A 158 1.31 -0.45 4.42
CA ARG A 158 0.16 0.42 4.16
C ARG A 158 -1.16 -0.35 4.15
N TYR A 159 -1.18 -1.56 3.59
CA TYR A 159 -2.37 -2.42 3.62
C TYR A 159 -2.74 -2.82 5.05
N VAL A 160 -1.77 -3.24 5.86
CA VAL A 160 -2.00 -3.60 7.26
C VAL A 160 -2.47 -2.39 8.06
N LEU A 161 -1.83 -1.23 7.86
CA LEU A 161 -2.21 0.01 8.54
C LEU A 161 -3.61 0.47 8.13
N GLY A 162 -3.94 0.41 6.84
CA GLY A 162 -5.27 0.72 6.34
C GLY A 162 -6.34 -0.19 6.93
N TYR A 163 -6.06 -1.49 7.05
CA TYR A 163 -6.92 -2.44 7.72
C TYR A 163 -7.07 -2.12 9.21
N ALA A 164 -5.98 -1.79 9.90
CA ALA A 164 -6.00 -1.40 11.30
C ALA A 164 -6.85 -0.13 11.53
N CYS A 165 -6.74 0.87 10.66
CA CYS A 165 -7.58 2.08 10.71
C CYS A 165 -9.06 1.75 10.52
N LEU A 166 -9.40 0.87 9.58
CA LEU A 166 -10.76 0.40 9.37
C LEU A 166 -11.31 -0.32 10.61
N ALA A 167 -10.49 -1.14 11.25
CA ALA A 167 -10.84 -1.84 12.47
C ALA A 167 -11.04 -0.88 13.65
N ILE A 168 -10.26 0.22 13.72
CA ILE A 168 -10.40 1.29 14.72
C ILE A 168 -11.72 2.03 14.54
N ASP A 169 -12.15 2.31 13.32
CA ASP A 169 -13.49 2.88 13.04
C ASP A 169 -14.59 1.97 13.59
N SER A 170 -14.31 0.68 13.76
CA SER A 170 -15.16 -0.29 14.47
C SER A 170 -14.86 -0.34 15.99
N ARG A 171 -14.20 0.69 16.55
CA ARG A 171 -13.89 0.92 17.98
C ARG A 171 -12.83 -0.01 18.57
N ILE A 172 -11.84 -0.40 17.79
CA ILE A 172 -10.71 -1.22 18.26
C ILE A 172 -9.47 -0.31 18.42
N PRO A 173 -8.87 -0.19 19.64
CA PRO A 173 -7.76 0.73 19.86
C PRO A 173 -6.45 0.25 19.23
N LEU A 174 -5.72 1.20 18.63
CA LEU A 174 -4.35 1.04 18.18
C LEU A 174 -3.43 1.86 19.09
N LEU A 175 -2.37 1.25 19.62
CA LEU A 175 -1.46 1.91 20.57
C LEU A 175 -0.31 2.62 19.85
N GLU A 176 0.40 1.92 18.97
CA GLU A 176 1.56 2.47 18.27
C GLU A 176 1.85 1.73 16.97
N THR A 177 2.38 2.44 15.97
CA THR A 177 2.86 1.87 14.72
C THR A 177 4.31 2.29 14.49
N ARG A 178 5.19 1.31 14.23
CA ARG A 178 6.60 1.52 13.87
C ARG A 178 6.90 0.82 12.55
N PHE A 179 7.62 1.51 11.69
CA PHE A 179 8.08 0.97 10.41
C PHE A 179 9.55 0.57 10.50
N PRO A 180 9.99 -0.53 9.82
CA PRO A 180 11.38 -0.99 9.85
C PRO A 180 12.33 -0.13 9.00
N PHE A 181 11.83 0.93 8.38
CA PHE A 181 12.62 1.88 7.58
C PHE A 181 12.73 3.22 8.30
N PRO A 182 13.88 3.90 8.19
CA PRO A 182 14.03 5.26 8.70
C PRO A 182 13.15 6.27 7.94
#